data_cd2dcf9c353f582ea0ce07c6da06658c
#
_entry.id   cd2dcf9c353f582ea0ce07c6da06658c
#
_cell.length_a   1.000
_cell.length_b   1.000
_cell.length_c   1.000
_cell.angle_alpha   90.00
_cell.angle_beta   90.00
_cell.angle_gamma   90.00
#
_symmetry.space_group_name_H-M   'P 1'
#
loop_
_entity.id
_entity.type
_entity.pdbx_description
1 polymer ?
#
loop_
_entity_poly.entity_id
_entity_poly.type
_entity_poly.pdbx_seq_one_letter_code
_entity_poly.pdbx_strand_id
1 'polypeptide(L)'
;MRRRTLGKTGFEVSELGMGGLFVAAHSAELEEGVRAVRRALELGVNYVDTAPSYGNSEEVLGQALEGVEQPYVLSTKLGGRPQPFDPQDKGLLRQSVETSLQ
;
A
#
# COMPACT_ATOMS: atom_id res chain seq x y z
N MET A 1 11.93 1.72 16.80
CA MET A 1 11.92 2.75 15.73
C MET A 1 11.11 3.95 16.21
N ARG A 2 11.60 5.13 15.95
CA ARG A 2 10.88 6.35 16.31
C ARG A 2 9.58 6.48 15.54
N ARG A 3 8.59 7.09 16.18
CA ARG A 3 7.29 7.38 15.57
C ARG A 3 7.02 8.88 15.61
N ARG A 4 6.22 9.35 14.66
CA ARG A 4 5.78 10.74 14.59
C ARG A 4 4.29 10.77 14.26
N THR A 5 3.62 11.81 14.74
CA THR A 5 2.22 12.02 14.38
C THR A 5 2.13 12.49 12.94
N LEU A 6 1.28 11.85 12.16
CA LEU A 6 1.04 12.22 10.76
C LEU A 6 0.08 13.41 10.71
N GLY A 7 0.63 14.61 10.69
CA GLY A 7 -0.15 15.85 10.63
C GLY A 7 -1.26 15.89 11.68
N LYS A 8 -2.48 16.14 11.24
CA LYS A 8 -3.68 16.21 12.09
C LYS A 8 -4.54 14.94 12.05
N THR A 9 -4.00 13.84 11.55
CA THR A 9 -4.77 12.61 11.40
C THR A 9 -5.00 11.84 12.69
N GLY A 10 -4.18 12.09 13.71
CA GLY A 10 -4.18 11.30 14.94
C GLY A 10 -3.38 10.00 14.83
N PHE A 11 -2.88 9.64 13.64
CA PHE A 11 -2.06 8.45 13.46
C PHE A 11 -0.62 8.71 13.87
N GLU A 12 -0.05 7.79 14.62
CA GLU A 12 1.39 7.75 14.88
C GLU A 12 2.03 6.76 13.92
N VAL A 13 2.93 7.26 13.08
CA VAL A 13 3.60 6.47 12.06
C VAL A 13 5.10 6.38 12.31
N SER A 14 5.71 5.28 11.89
CA SER A 14 7.15 5.12 11.94
C SER A 14 7.83 6.16 11.05
N GLU A 15 9.00 6.64 11.47
CA GLU A 15 9.78 7.60 10.67
C GLU A 15 10.18 7.02 9.32
N LEU A 16 10.34 5.70 9.25
CA LEU A 16 10.64 4.98 8.03
C LEU A 16 9.35 4.31 7.52
N GLY A 17 8.98 4.58 6.28
CA GLY A 17 7.84 3.94 5.63
C GLY A 17 8.27 2.87 4.65
N MET A 18 7.36 1.94 4.34
CA MET A 18 7.56 0.91 3.33
C MET A 18 6.91 1.33 2.02
N GLY A 19 7.71 1.52 0.98
CA GLY A 19 7.20 1.82 -0.36
C GLY A 19 6.86 0.55 -1.13
N GLY A 20 5.65 0.50 -1.69
CA GLY A 20 5.13 -0.70 -2.36
C GLY A 20 5.57 -0.90 -3.80
N LEU A 21 6.25 0.08 -4.42
CA LEU A 21 6.62 -0.02 -5.83
C LEU A 21 7.50 -1.24 -6.13
N PHE A 22 8.49 -1.49 -5.29
CA PHE A 22 9.48 -2.52 -5.52
C PHE A 22 9.11 -3.90 -4.97
N VAL A 23 7.95 -4.03 -4.34
CA VAL A 23 7.42 -5.34 -3.95
C VAL A 23 6.53 -5.95 -5.03
N ALA A 24 6.26 -5.21 -6.09
CA ALA A 24 5.47 -5.71 -7.22
C ALA A 24 6.24 -6.76 -8.04
N ALA A 25 5.49 -7.64 -8.70
CA ALA A 25 6.05 -8.80 -9.40
C ALA A 25 7.06 -8.46 -10.50
N HIS A 26 6.99 -7.25 -11.06
CA HIS A 26 7.94 -6.85 -12.10
C HIS A 26 9.35 -6.55 -11.55
N SER A 27 9.50 -6.38 -10.24
CA SER A 27 10.79 -6.09 -9.60
C SER A 27 11.18 -7.11 -8.54
N ALA A 28 10.24 -7.95 -8.08
CA ALA A 28 10.48 -9.01 -7.10
C ALA A 28 9.49 -10.15 -7.30
N GLU A 29 9.85 -11.36 -6.87
CA GLU A 29 8.91 -12.44 -6.81
C GLU A 29 7.87 -12.19 -5.72
N LEU A 30 6.64 -12.72 -5.92
CA LEU A 30 5.53 -12.51 -5.00
C LEU A 30 5.89 -12.86 -3.56
N GLU A 31 6.49 -14.02 -3.34
CA GLU A 31 6.86 -14.48 -1.99
C GLU A 31 7.92 -13.59 -1.35
N GLU A 32 8.86 -13.10 -2.12
CA GLU A 32 9.88 -12.17 -1.63
C GLU A 32 9.25 -10.85 -1.22
N GLY A 33 8.31 -10.32 -2.03
CA GLY A 33 7.58 -9.12 -1.70
C GLY A 33 6.81 -9.26 -0.39
N VAL A 34 6.08 -10.35 -0.23
CA VAL A 34 5.33 -10.65 0.99
C VAL A 34 6.26 -10.74 2.20
N ARG A 35 7.39 -11.44 2.07
CA ARG A 35 8.36 -11.55 3.18
C ARG A 35 8.96 -10.21 3.55
N ALA A 36 9.29 -9.39 2.55
CA ALA A 36 9.86 -8.07 2.79
C ALA A 36 8.90 -7.17 3.58
N VAL A 37 7.63 -7.15 3.18
CA VAL A 37 6.61 -6.36 3.88
C VAL A 37 6.44 -6.85 5.31
N ARG A 38 6.30 -8.16 5.51
CA ARG A 38 6.15 -8.73 6.86
C ARG A 38 7.35 -8.44 7.73
N ARG A 39 8.55 -8.54 7.17
CA ARG A 39 9.78 -8.22 7.91
C ARG A 39 9.84 -6.75 8.30
N ALA A 40 9.44 -5.85 7.42
CA ALA A 40 9.38 -4.43 7.74
C ALA A 40 8.43 -4.16 8.93
N LEU A 41 7.26 -4.78 8.94
CA LEU A 41 6.32 -4.66 10.05
C LEU A 41 6.92 -5.18 11.36
N GLU A 42 7.61 -6.33 11.33
CA GLU A 42 8.30 -6.87 12.51
C GLU A 42 9.35 -5.91 13.06
N LEU A 43 10.01 -5.16 12.19
CA LEU A 43 11.05 -4.19 12.58
C LEU A 43 10.48 -2.86 13.08
N GLY A 44 9.15 -2.70 13.07
CA GLY A 44 8.48 -1.53 13.60
C GLY A 44 7.96 -0.54 12.56
N VAL A 45 8.12 -0.81 11.27
CA VAL A 45 7.48 -0.01 10.22
C VAL A 45 5.98 -0.23 10.31
N ASN A 46 5.21 0.87 10.37
CA ASN A 46 3.75 0.78 10.42
C ASN A 46 3.06 1.67 9.37
N TYR A 47 3.83 2.23 8.45
CA TYR A 47 3.29 3.01 7.34
C TYR A 47 3.71 2.37 6.03
N VAL A 48 2.73 1.97 5.23
CA VAL A 48 2.95 1.29 3.95
C VAL A 48 2.25 2.07 2.86
N ASP A 49 2.97 2.44 1.81
CA ASP A 49 2.43 3.22 0.70
C ASP A 49 2.46 2.42 -0.60
N THR A 50 1.38 2.48 -1.35
CA THR A 50 1.26 1.82 -2.65
C THR A 50 0.44 2.66 -3.62
N ALA A 51 0.17 2.12 -4.80
CA ALA A 51 -0.68 2.74 -5.80
C ALA A 51 -1.25 1.69 -6.76
N PRO A 52 -2.43 1.93 -7.35
CA PRO A 52 -2.96 1.05 -8.38
C PRO A 52 -2.03 0.87 -9.58
N SER A 53 -1.21 1.88 -9.88
CA SER A 53 -0.27 1.85 -11.01
C SER A 53 1.06 1.13 -10.73
N TYR A 54 1.25 0.59 -9.51
CA TYR A 54 2.48 -0.12 -9.13
C TYR A 54 2.36 -1.62 -9.42
N GLY A 55 2.08 -2.00 -10.67
CA GLY A 55 1.94 -3.39 -11.06
C GLY A 55 0.93 -4.12 -10.19
N ASN A 56 1.34 -5.21 -9.55
CA ASN A 56 0.50 -5.98 -8.62
C ASN A 56 0.76 -5.65 -7.15
N SER A 57 1.35 -4.49 -6.85
CA SER A 57 1.71 -4.11 -5.48
C SER A 57 0.54 -4.19 -4.50
N GLU A 58 -0.65 -3.72 -4.88
CA GLU A 58 -1.82 -3.81 -4.00
C GLU A 58 -2.19 -5.26 -3.66
N GLU A 59 -2.04 -6.18 -4.61
CA GLU A 59 -2.29 -7.62 -4.38
C GLU A 59 -1.23 -8.23 -3.45
N VAL A 60 0.04 -7.89 -3.67
CA VAL A 60 1.15 -8.35 -2.81
C VAL A 60 0.94 -7.88 -1.38
N LEU A 61 0.58 -6.61 -1.21
CA LEU A 61 0.30 -6.05 0.11
C LEU A 61 -0.93 -6.70 0.75
N GLY A 62 -1.98 -6.98 -0.03
CA GLY A 62 -3.15 -7.69 0.45
C GLY A 62 -2.79 -9.03 1.08
N GLN A 63 -1.93 -9.80 0.41
CA GLN A 63 -1.45 -11.08 0.94
C GLN A 63 -0.53 -10.89 2.15
N ALA A 64 0.37 -9.92 2.09
CA ALA A 64 1.33 -9.68 3.17
C ALA A 64 0.65 -9.23 4.47
N LEU A 65 -0.41 -8.45 4.34
CA LEU A 65 -1.14 -7.90 5.49
C LEU A 65 -2.24 -8.82 6.00
N GLU A 66 -2.55 -9.88 5.29
CA GLU A 66 -3.54 -10.86 5.74
C GLU A 66 -3.13 -11.48 7.07
N GLY A 67 -4.02 -11.41 8.06
CA GLY A 67 -3.76 -11.95 9.40
C GLY A 67 -2.85 -11.10 10.27
N VAL A 68 -2.39 -9.94 9.80
CA VAL A 68 -1.57 -9.05 10.62
C VAL A 68 -2.45 -8.35 11.64
N GLU A 69 -2.15 -8.57 12.93
CA GLU A 69 -2.92 -8.01 14.05
C GLU A 69 -2.38 -6.67 14.53
N GLN A 70 -1.07 -6.42 14.36
CA GLN A 70 -0.48 -5.15 14.78
C GLN A 70 -1.02 -3.99 13.93
N PRO A 71 -1.25 -2.81 14.54
CA PRO A 71 -1.78 -1.66 13.80
C PRO A 71 -0.81 -1.17 12.73
N TYR A 72 -1.34 -0.82 11.57
CA TYR A 72 -0.58 -0.20 10.49
C TYR A 72 -1.45 0.81 9.75
N VAL A 73 -0.81 1.73 9.03
CA VAL A 73 -1.47 2.67 8.14
C VAL A 73 -1.12 2.28 6.71
N LEU A 74 -2.13 2.04 5.91
CA LEU A 74 -1.98 1.69 4.50
C LEU A 74 -2.45 2.88 3.65
N SER A 75 -1.56 3.37 2.82
CA SER A 75 -1.83 4.47 1.90
C SER A 75 -1.81 3.94 0.48
N THR A 76 -2.80 4.31 -0.31
CA THR A 76 -2.80 4.06 -1.75
C THR A 76 -3.23 5.32 -2.49
N LYS A 77 -3.25 5.26 -3.80
CA LYS A 77 -3.56 6.41 -4.64
C LYS A 77 -4.83 6.16 -5.43
N LEU A 78 -5.39 7.22 -5.93
CA LEU A 78 -6.57 7.17 -6.77
C LEU A 78 -6.15 7.32 -8.22
N GLY A 79 -6.63 6.45 -9.07
CA GLY A 79 -6.38 6.55 -10.51
C GLY A 79 -5.43 5.48 -11.06
N GLY A 80 -5.16 5.58 -12.36
CA GLY A 80 -4.31 4.61 -13.07
C GLY A 80 -5.05 3.36 -13.53
N ARG A 81 -6.13 3.00 -12.90
CA ARG A 81 -7.00 1.89 -13.31
C ARG A 81 -8.47 2.27 -13.15
N PRO A 82 -9.39 1.76 -14.02
CA PRO A 82 -9.09 0.98 -15.23
C PRO A 82 -8.45 1.84 -16.32
N GLN A 83 -7.80 1.19 -17.28
CA GLN A 83 -7.21 1.89 -18.42
C GLN A 83 -8.18 1.87 -19.60
N PRO A 84 -8.31 2.97 -20.39
CA PRO A 84 -7.71 4.29 -20.14
C PRO A 84 -8.37 5.00 -18.96
N PHE A 85 -7.60 5.75 -18.19
CA PHE A 85 -8.10 6.45 -17.01
C PHE A 85 -8.22 7.95 -17.26
N ASP A 86 -9.41 8.50 -17.02
CA ASP A 86 -9.69 9.93 -17.09
C ASP A 86 -9.94 10.46 -15.67
N PRO A 87 -9.07 11.31 -15.13
CA PRO A 87 -9.22 11.82 -13.76
C PRO A 87 -10.43 12.74 -13.57
N GLN A 88 -11.07 13.18 -14.66
CA GLN A 88 -12.28 13.98 -14.58
C GLN A 88 -13.56 13.15 -14.58
N ASP A 89 -13.46 11.87 -14.90
CA ASP A 89 -14.60 10.96 -14.88
C ASP A 89 -14.82 10.42 -13.47
N LYS A 90 -15.90 10.86 -12.83
CA LYS A 90 -16.24 10.46 -11.46
C LYS A 90 -16.53 8.97 -11.32
N GLY A 91 -17.07 8.34 -12.35
CA GLY A 91 -17.30 6.89 -12.37
C GLY A 91 -15.99 6.11 -12.34
N LEU A 92 -14.99 6.54 -13.11
CA LEU A 92 -13.66 5.92 -13.09
C LEU A 92 -12.94 6.14 -11.76
N LEU A 93 -13.10 7.31 -11.14
CA LEU A 93 -12.55 7.57 -9.81
C LEU A 93 -13.12 6.61 -8.78
N ARG A 94 -14.44 6.45 -8.77
CA ARG A 94 -15.13 5.52 -7.87
C ARG A 94 -14.67 4.08 -8.10
N GLN A 95 -14.62 3.66 -9.35
CA GLN A 95 -14.20 2.31 -9.71
C GLN A 95 -12.75 2.03 -9.27
N SER A 96 -11.87 3.03 -9.36
CA SER A 96 -10.49 2.89 -8.88
C SER A 96 -10.45 2.58 -7.37
N VAL A 97 -11.24 3.31 -6.58
CA VAL A 97 -11.32 3.07 -5.12
C VAL A 97 -11.89 1.68 -4.84
N GLU A 98 -12.99 1.32 -5.48
CA GLU A 98 -13.63 0.02 -5.26
C GLU A 98 -12.71 -1.15 -5.60
N THR A 99 -11.93 -1.03 -6.67
CA THR A 99 -10.95 -2.05 -7.06
C THR A 99 -9.85 -2.20 -6.00
N SER A 100 -9.36 -1.07 -5.47
CA SER A 100 -8.31 -1.12 -4.44
C SER A 100 -8.81 -1.70 -3.11
N LEU A 101 -10.12 -1.61 -2.83
CA LEU A 101 -10.71 -2.13 -1.60
C LEU A 101 -11.00 -3.64 -1.66
N GLN A 102 -10.89 -4.24 -2.82
CA GLN A 102 -11.04 -5.69 -2.97
C GLN A 102 -9.72 -6.40 -2.56
#